data_9ef682e864f12e766ec92991a2a72116
#
_entry.id   9ef682e864f12e766ec92991a2a72116
#
_cell.length_a   1.000
_cell.length_b   1.000
_cell.length_c   1.000
_cell.angle_alpha   90.00
_cell.angle_beta   90.00
_cell.angle_gamma   90.00
#
_symmetry.space_group_name_H-M   'P 1'
#
loop_
_entity.id
_entity.type
_entity.pdbx_description
1 polymer ?
#
loop_
_entity_poly.entity_id
_entity_poly.type
_entity_poly.pdbx_seq_one_letter_code
_entity_poly.pdbx_strand_id
1 'polypeptide(L)' 'MMVRFKFFVHCKGWVGGGYENTCFAKSAQEAKKIISEWNTDESHPVDLIAIEEISDAEFAEDFVGSY' A
#
# COMPACT_ATOMS: atom_id res chain seq x y z
N MET A 1 16.26 -4.21 -8.94
CA MET A 1 15.06 -4.48 -9.75
C MET A 1 13.81 -4.06 -8.97
N MET A 2 12.90 -3.36 -9.61
CA MET A 2 11.68 -2.90 -8.95
C MET A 2 10.61 -3.98 -9.00
N VAL A 3 9.93 -4.16 -7.89
CA VAL A 3 8.87 -5.16 -7.73
C VAL A 3 7.59 -4.44 -7.33
N ARG A 4 6.45 -4.96 -7.75
CA ARG A 4 5.15 -4.39 -7.41
C ARG A 4 4.69 -4.93 -6.06
N PHE A 5 4.29 -4.01 -5.18
CA PHE A 5 3.74 -4.34 -3.88
C PHE A 5 2.31 -3.81 -3.78
N LYS A 6 1.44 -4.63 -3.26
CA LYS A 6 0.09 -4.24 -2.86
C LYS A 6 0.14 -3.88 -1.38
N PHE A 7 -0.47 -2.79 -1.00
CA PHE A 7 -0.46 -2.36 0.38
C PHE A 7 -1.83 -1.91 0.85
N PHE A 8 -2.06 -2.07 2.14
CA PHE A 8 -3.22 -1.57 2.85
C PHE A 8 -2.73 -0.61 3.92
N VAL A 9 -3.30 0.58 3.96
CA VAL A 9 -2.91 1.62 4.91
C VAL A 9 -4.10 2.00 5.77
N HIS A 10 -3.86 2.05 7.07
CA HIS A 10 -4.83 2.56 8.04
C HIS A 10 -4.12 3.61 8.91
N CYS A 11 -4.78 4.73 9.13
CA CYS A 11 -4.26 5.79 9.97
C CYS A 11 -5.03 5.88 11.29
N LYS A 12 -4.31 6.22 12.34
CA LYS A 12 -4.89 6.37 13.67
C LYS A 12 -5.97 7.46 13.65
N GLY A 13 -7.12 7.14 14.19
CA GLY A 13 -8.24 8.07 14.23
C GLY A 13 -9.21 7.95 13.07
N TRP A 14 -8.87 7.20 12.03
CA TRP A 14 -9.81 6.96 10.94
C TRP A 14 -10.93 6.02 11.42
N VAL A 15 -12.15 6.39 11.09
CA VAL A 15 -13.33 5.56 11.38
C VAL A 15 -13.57 4.65 10.18
N GLY A 16 -13.58 3.34 10.43
CA GLY A 16 -13.73 2.34 9.36
C GLY A 16 -12.39 1.82 8.88
N GLY A 17 -12.37 1.23 7.69
CA GLY A 17 -11.15 0.67 7.12
C GLY A 17 -10.26 1.72 6.49
N GLY A 18 -9.03 1.35 6.18
CA GLY A 18 -8.11 2.17 5.43
C GLY A 18 -8.30 2.02 3.92
N TYR A 19 -7.22 2.10 3.17
CA TYR A 19 -7.29 1.94 1.72
C TYR A 19 -6.21 1.01 1.21
N GLU A 20 -6.45 0.44 0.03
CA GLU A 20 -5.49 -0.41 -0.67
C GLU A 20 -5.00 0.30 -1.93
N ASN A 21 -3.74 0.07 -2.28
CA ASN A 21 -3.16 0.56 -3.52
C ASN A 21 -1.92 -0.26 -3.82
N THR A 22 -1.19 0.09 -4.88
CA THR A 22 0.04 -0.58 -5.24
C THR A 22 1.16 0.44 -5.43
N CYS A 23 2.40 -0.01 -5.25
CA CYS A 23 3.57 0.79 -5.54
C CYS A 23 4.70 -0.10 -6.04
N PHE A 24 5.70 0.50 -6.68
CA PHE A 24 6.92 -0.18 -7.06
C PHE A 24 8.03 0.18 -6.08
N ALA A 25 8.77 -0.84 -5.65
CA ALA A 25 9.91 -0.67 -4.78
C ALA A 25 10.88 -1.83 -4.95
N LYS A 26 12.09 -1.68 -4.45
CA LYS A 26 13.11 -2.73 -4.51
C LYS A 26 12.89 -3.81 -3.47
N SER A 27 12.20 -3.47 -2.38
CA SER A 27 11.93 -4.39 -1.27
C SER A 27 10.70 -3.94 -0.51
N ALA A 28 10.16 -4.82 0.32
CA ALA A 28 9.02 -4.49 1.18
C ALA A 28 9.35 -3.34 2.14
N GLN A 29 10.58 -3.31 2.64
CA GLN A 29 11.05 -2.26 3.54
C GLN A 29 11.05 -0.89 2.85
N GLU A 30 11.51 -0.84 1.59
CA GLU A 30 11.49 0.39 0.80
C GLU A 30 10.07 0.81 0.48
N ALA A 31 9.19 -0.15 0.13
CA ALA A 31 7.78 0.13 -0.12
C ALA A 31 7.11 0.75 1.10
N LYS A 32 7.38 0.21 2.27
CA LYS A 32 6.85 0.72 3.54
C LYS A 32 7.28 2.16 3.80
N LYS A 33 8.54 2.46 3.52
CA LYS A 33 9.09 3.81 3.65
C LYS A 33 8.40 4.79 2.70
N ILE A 34 8.22 4.40 1.44
CA ILE A 34 7.56 5.23 0.42
C ILE A 34 6.11 5.52 0.84
N ILE A 35 5.39 4.51 1.28
CA ILE A 35 4.00 4.65 1.70
C ILE A 35 3.89 5.57 2.91
N SER A 36 4.80 5.46 3.85
CA SER A 36 4.84 6.33 5.03
C SER A 36 5.07 7.79 4.65
N GLU A 37 5.89 8.03 3.62
CA GLU A 37 6.14 9.38 3.11
C GLU A 37 4.91 9.97 2.42
N TRP A 38 4.08 9.13 1.79
CA TRP A 38 2.84 9.58 1.17
C TRP A 38 1.79 9.98 2.18
N ASN A 39 1.85 9.44 3.40
CA ASN A 39 0.87 9.65 4.45
C ASN A 39 1.48 10.50 5.56
N THR A 40 1.63 11.80 5.29
CA THR A 40 2.33 12.73 6.18
C THR A 40 1.40 13.56 7.07
N ASP A 41 0.14 13.16 7.20
CA ASP A 41 -0.81 13.86 8.06
C ASP A 41 -0.47 13.64 9.54
N GLU A 42 -0.01 14.68 10.22
CA GLU A 42 0.37 14.61 11.63
C GLU A 42 -0.83 14.35 12.54
N SER A 43 -2.02 14.78 12.13
CA SER A 43 -3.26 14.55 12.88
C SER A 43 -3.71 13.10 12.83
N HIS A 44 -3.32 12.38 11.79
CA HIS A 44 -3.72 10.99 11.57
C HIS A 44 -2.49 10.17 11.16
N PRO A 45 -1.57 9.90 12.10
CA PRO A 45 -0.38 9.13 11.77
C PRO A 45 -0.73 7.70 11.36
N VAL A 46 0.07 7.15 10.47
CA VAL A 46 -0.11 5.77 10.02
C VAL A 46 0.12 4.81 11.18
N ASP A 47 -0.85 3.95 11.46
CA ASP A 47 -0.75 2.96 12.52
C ASP A 47 -0.69 1.52 12.01
N LEU A 48 -1.04 1.29 10.75
CA LEU A 48 -0.98 -0.04 10.17
C LEU A 48 -0.63 0.05 8.68
N ILE A 49 0.40 -0.68 8.30
CA ILE A 49 0.72 -0.90 6.90
C ILE A 49 0.88 -2.40 6.69
N ALA A 50 0.01 -2.99 5.89
CA ALA A 50 0.14 -4.38 5.46
C ALA A 50 0.64 -4.38 4.02
N ILE A 51 1.73 -5.08 3.76
CA ILE A 51 2.40 -5.08 2.45
C ILE A 51 2.53 -6.51 1.95
N GLU A 52 2.21 -6.71 0.68
CA GLU A 52 2.33 -8.00 0.01
C GLU A 52 2.93 -7.79 -1.37
N GLU A 53 3.92 -8.60 -1.73
CA GLU A 53 4.46 -8.62 -3.08
C GLU A 53 3.49 -9.32 -4.01
N ILE A 54 3.16 -8.70 -5.15
CA ILE A 54 2.25 -9.28 -6.12
C ILE A 54 2.90 -9.35 -7.50
N SER A 55 2.48 -10.32 -8.29
CA SER A 55 2.92 -10.45 -9.68
C SER A 55 2.15 -9.48 -10.59
N ASP A 56 2.70 -9.22 -11.76
CA ASP A 56 2.02 -8.39 -12.76
C ASP A 56 0.71 -9.03 -13.21
N ALA A 57 0.67 -10.35 -13.29
CA ALA A 57 -0.54 -11.09 -13.66
C ALA A 57 -1.63 -10.90 -12.59
N GLU A 58 -1.26 -10.99 -11.32
CA GLU A 58 -2.19 -10.79 -10.21
C GLU A 58 -2.74 -9.37 -10.19
N PHE A 59 -1.88 -8.39 -10.43
CA PHE A 59 -2.30 -6.99 -10.52
C PHE A 59 -3.31 -6.78 -11.64
N ALA A 60 -3.02 -7.33 -12.83
CA ALA A 60 -3.91 -7.20 -13.98
C ALA A 60 -5.27 -7.86 -13.73
N GLU A 61 -5.27 -9.00 -13.04
CA GLU A 61 -6.49 -9.71 -12.68
C GLU A 61 -7.36 -8.90 -11.72
N ASP A 62 -6.76 -8.34 -10.68
CA ASP A 62 -7.46 -7.49 -9.71
C ASP A 62 -8.03 -6.25 -10.40
N PHE A 63 -7.26 -5.64 -11.30
CA PHE A 63 -7.68 -4.44 -12.01
C PHE A 63 -8.88 -4.72 -12.94
N VAL A 64 -8.82 -5.83 -13.66
CA VAL A 64 -9.93 -6.24 -14.57
C VAL A 64 -11.14 -6.65 -13.74
N GLY A 65 -10.94 -7.30 -12.62
CA GLY A 65 -12.02 -7.73 -11.74
C GLY A 65 -12.80 -6.59 -11.09
N SER A 66 -12.28 -5.36 -11.12
CA SER A 66 -12.97 -4.19 -10.56
C SER A 66 -14.01 -3.59 -11.51
N TYR A 67 -14.12 -4.11 -12.71
CA TYR A 67 -15.16 -3.72 -13.64
C TYR A 67 -16.29 -4.77 -13.57
#